data_9f6d68a9611e0892e6e61a43331e0aa5
#
_entry.id   9f6d68a9611e0892e6e61a43331e0aa5
#
_cell.length_a   1.000
_cell.length_b   1.000
_cell.length_c   1.000
_cell.angle_alpha   90.00
_cell.angle_beta   90.00
_cell.angle_gamma   90.00
#
_symmetry.space_group_name_H-M   'P 1'
#
loop_
_entity.id
_entity.type
_entity.pdbx_description
1 polymer ?
#
loop_
_entity_poly.entity_id
_entity_poly.type
_entity_poly.pdbx_seq_one_letter_code
_entity_poly.pdbx_strand_id
1 'polypeptide(L)'
;MLISVTHRADGTRPARIMIIDDHEISREACRALLRTEGIDVVADVAAGEQAIAAAAAMRPDVAIVDVSPAASAGFDMVQRLRALREAPAVVLTSSADPAEFGARLDGHSFVAKACLCAQAISNSAGQAAGHRRR
;
A
#
# COMPACT_ATOMS: atom_id res chain seq x y z
N MET A 1 6.15 12.60 -12.58
CA MET A 1 5.90 11.33 -13.28
C MET A 1 5.11 10.39 -12.37
N LEU A 2 4.05 9.80 -12.88
CA LEU A 2 3.25 8.84 -12.12
C LEU A 2 3.91 7.47 -12.17
N ILE A 3 3.88 6.74 -11.04
CA ILE A 3 4.31 5.35 -10.99
C ILE A 3 3.15 4.49 -11.49
N SER A 4 3.41 3.66 -12.49
CA SER A 4 2.43 2.68 -12.94
C SER A 4 2.54 1.43 -12.07
N VAL A 5 1.41 0.88 -11.62
CA VAL A 5 1.43 -0.38 -10.86
C VAL A 5 1.73 -1.59 -11.75
N THR A 6 1.65 -1.44 -13.07
CA THR A 6 2.01 -2.50 -13.98
C THR A 6 3.49 -2.47 -14.34
N HIS A 7 4.16 -1.33 -14.10
CA HIS A 7 5.59 -1.17 -14.38
C HIS A 7 6.21 -0.24 -13.35
N ARG A 8 7.50 -0.39 -13.10
CA ARG A 8 8.26 0.58 -12.31
C ARG A 8 8.33 1.92 -13.04
N ALA A 9 8.65 2.97 -12.29
CA ALA A 9 8.81 4.32 -12.84
C ALA A 9 9.85 4.35 -13.98
N ASP A 10 10.86 3.48 -13.94
CA ASP A 10 11.89 3.39 -14.98
C ASP A 10 11.49 2.49 -16.16
N GLY A 11 10.33 1.82 -16.09
CA GLY A 11 9.83 0.96 -17.16
C GLY A 11 10.54 -0.37 -17.35
N THR A 12 11.50 -0.71 -16.47
CA THR A 12 12.35 -1.90 -16.65
C THR A 12 11.70 -3.20 -16.21
N ARG A 13 10.70 -3.16 -15.33
CA ARG A 13 9.97 -4.34 -14.88
C ARG A 13 8.61 -3.93 -14.30
N PRO A 14 7.67 -4.89 -14.16
CA PRO A 14 6.41 -4.62 -13.47
C PRO A 14 6.63 -4.13 -12.04
N ALA A 15 5.80 -3.21 -11.58
CA ALA A 15 5.82 -2.78 -10.20
C ALA A 15 5.43 -3.94 -9.29
N ARG A 16 6.09 -4.02 -8.14
CA ARG A 16 5.93 -5.09 -7.17
C ARG A 16 5.15 -4.54 -5.98
N ILE A 17 4.02 -5.17 -5.67
CA ILE A 17 3.07 -4.67 -4.68
C ILE A 17 3.03 -5.60 -3.47
N MET A 18 3.03 -5.02 -2.28
CA MET A 18 2.82 -5.73 -1.02
C MET A 18 1.49 -5.30 -0.42
N ILE A 19 0.73 -6.26 0.11
CA ILE A 19 -0.55 -5.99 0.78
C ILE A 19 -0.38 -6.30 2.27
N ILE A 20 -0.74 -5.35 3.12
CA ILE A 20 -0.71 -5.50 4.57
C ILE A 20 -2.12 -5.28 5.10
N ASP A 21 -2.76 -6.35 5.56
CA ASP A 21 -4.13 -6.33 6.04
C ASP A 21 -4.32 -7.49 7.03
N ASP A 22 -4.77 -7.18 8.25
CA ASP A 22 -4.99 -8.20 9.30
C ASP A 22 -6.17 -9.11 8.99
N HIS A 23 -7.08 -8.69 8.11
CA HIS A 23 -8.28 -9.46 7.78
C HIS A 23 -7.97 -10.41 6.62
N GLU A 24 -7.85 -11.70 6.91
CA GLU A 24 -7.45 -12.69 5.92
C GLU A 24 -8.33 -12.70 4.68
N ILE A 25 -9.67 -12.69 4.87
CA ILE A 25 -10.60 -12.72 3.74
C ILE A 25 -10.44 -11.47 2.87
N SER A 26 -10.36 -10.30 3.49
CA SER A 26 -10.15 -9.04 2.79
C SER A 26 -8.82 -9.04 2.02
N ARG A 27 -7.78 -9.54 2.67
CA ARG A 27 -6.43 -9.62 2.07
C ARG A 27 -6.41 -10.53 0.84
N GLU A 28 -7.05 -11.71 0.95
CA GLU A 28 -7.14 -12.65 -0.16
C GLU A 28 -7.95 -12.07 -1.33
N ALA A 29 -9.05 -11.39 -1.04
CA ALA A 29 -9.87 -10.76 -2.07
C ALA A 29 -9.09 -9.66 -2.80
N CYS A 30 -8.36 -8.85 -2.07
CA CYS A 30 -7.53 -7.80 -2.65
C CYS A 30 -6.45 -8.39 -3.56
N ARG A 31 -5.75 -9.42 -3.07
CA ARG A 31 -4.72 -10.10 -3.85
C ARG A 31 -5.28 -10.67 -5.15
N ALA A 32 -6.41 -11.37 -5.07
CA ALA A 32 -7.04 -11.98 -6.25
C ALA A 32 -7.43 -10.92 -7.27
N LEU A 33 -8.05 -9.84 -6.81
CA LEU A 33 -8.46 -8.74 -7.69
C LEU A 33 -7.27 -8.13 -8.40
N LEU A 34 -6.22 -7.78 -7.67
CA LEU A 34 -5.05 -7.15 -8.27
C LEU A 34 -4.33 -8.06 -9.25
N ARG A 35 -4.28 -9.36 -8.96
CA ARG A 35 -3.70 -10.33 -9.89
C ARG A 35 -4.48 -10.45 -11.19
N THR A 36 -5.81 -10.34 -11.14
CA THR A 36 -6.62 -10.35 -12.37
C THR A 36 -6.32 -9.13 -13.25
N GLU A 37 -5.80 -8.07 -12.67
CA GLU A 37 -5.40 -6.86 -13.40
C GLU A 37 -3.93 -6.90 -13.83
N GLY A 38 -3.25 -8.02 -13.66
CA GLY A 38 -1.85 -8.19 -14.08
C GLY A 38 -0.83 -7.59 -13.12
N ILE A 39 -1.23 -7.27 -11.89
CA ILE A 39 -0.32 -6.71 -10.88
C ILE A 39 0.49 -7.83 -10.23
N ASP A 40 1.78 -7.57 -10.04
CA ASP A 40 2.69 -8.50 -9.38
C ASP A 40 2.59 -8.31 -7.85
N VAL A 41 1.77 -9.12 -7.19
CA VAL A 41 1.65 -9.12 -5.73
C VAL A 41 2.73 -10.04 -5.16
N VAL A 42 3.77 -9.45 -4.60
CA VAL A 42 4.95 -10.19 -4.14
C VAL A 42 4.83 -10.66 -2.69
N ALA A 43 3.94 -10.06 -1.92
CA ALA A 43 3.68 -10.46 -0.53
C ALA A 43 2.30 -9.98 -0.12
N ASP A 44 1.63 -10.77 0.70
CA ASP A 44 0.39 -10.38 1.37
C ASP A 44 0.44 -10.93 2.79
N VAL A 45 0.41 -10.06 3.77
CA VAL A 45 0.67 -10.42 5.17
C VAL A 45 -0.22 -9.61 6.11
N ALA A 46 -0.38 -10.13 7.32
CA ALA A 46 -0.95 -9.36 8.42
C ALA A 46 0.05 -8.31 8.89
N ALA A 47 -0.42 -7.30 9.62
CA ALA A 47 0.45 -6.28 10.18
C ALA A 47 1.36 -6.88 11.27
N GLY A 48 2.45 -6.17 11.60
CA GLY A 48 3.39 -6.57 12.65
C GLY A 48 4.78 -6.86 12.11
N GLU A 49 5.57 -7.57 12.90
CA GLU A 49 6.97 -7.84 12.57
C GLU A 49 7.15 -8.59 11.26
N GLN A 50 6.24 -9.51 10.95
CA GLN A 50 6.31 -10.26 9.70
C GLN A 50 6.17 -9.36 8.49
N ALA A 51 5.33 -8.31 8.57
CA ALA A 51 5.15 -7.36 7.48
C ALA A 51 6.44 -6.57 7.23
N ILE A 52 7.09 -6.12 8.29
CA ILE A 52 8.35 -5.39 8.17
C ILE A 52 9.46 -6.28 7.62
N ALA A 53 9.54 -7.52 8.11
CA ALA A 53 10.53 -8.49 7.61
C ALA A 53 10.30 -8.77 6.12
N ALA A 54 9.04 -8.96 5.71
CA ALA A 54 8.71 -9.20 4.31
C ALA A 54 9.04 -7.99 3.44
N ALA A 55 8.74 -6.78 3.90
CA ALA A 55 9.07 -5.56 3.16
C ALA A 55 10.58 -5.40 2.98
N ALA A 56 11.35 -5.67 4.02
CA ALA A 56 12.81 -5.59 3.95
C ALA A 56 13.41 -6.64 3.00
N ALA A 57 12.84 -7.86 3.00
CA ALA A 57 13.33 -8.96 2.16
C ALA A 57 12.89 -8.82 0.71
N MET A 58 11.63 -8.47 0.47
CA MET A 58 11.04 -8.45 -0.87
C MET A 58 11.23 -7.13 -1.59
N ARG A 59 11.47 -6.05 -0.87
CA ARG A 59 11.66 -4.69 -1.42
C ARG A 59 10.55 -4.31 -2.40
N PRO A 60 9.28 -4.26 -1.96
CA PRO A 60 8.19 -3.88 -2.85
C PRO A 60 8.32 -2.43 -3.29
N ASP A 61 7.76 -2.11 -4.44
CA ASP A 61 7.70 -0.73 -4.92
C ASP A 61 6.58 0.03 -4.22
N VAL A 62 5.49 -0.65 -3.91
CA VAL A 62 4.31 -0.08 -3.25
C VAL A 62 3.83 -1.02 -2.15
N ALA A 63 3.49 -0.47 -1.00
CA ALA A 63 2.81 -1.19 0.07
C ALA A 63 1.40 -0.62 0.25
N ILE A 64 0.40 -1.48 0.16
CA ILE A 64 -1.00 -1.13 0.43
C ILE A 64 -1.25 -1.53 1.88
N VAL A 65 -1.59 -0.57 2.73
CA VAL A 65 -1.75 -0.79 4.17
C VAL A 65 -3.20 -0.52 4.57
N ASP A 66 -3.87 -1.54 5.10
CA ASP A 66 -5.21 -1.38 5.66
C ASP A 66 -5.13 -0.62 6.97
N VAL A 67 -5.94 0.42 7.10
CA VAL A 67 -6.03 1.23 8.32
C VAL A 67 -7.47 1.29 8.82
N SER A 68 -7.63 1.52 10.11
CA SER A 68 -8.93 1.62 10.76
C SER A 68 -8.97 2.89 11.62
N PRO A 69 -10.10 3.62 11.64
CA PRO A 69 -10.21 4.77 12.52
C PRO A 69 -10.18 4.40 14.01
N ALA A 70 -10.51 3.15 14.35
CA ALA A 70 -10.56 2.68 15.72
C ALA A 70 -9.22 2.16 16.25
N ALA A 71 -8.19 2.03 15.39
CA ALA A 71 -6.92 1.44 15.78
C ALA A 71 -5.74 2.21 15.18
N SER A 72 -4.59 2.14 15.85
CA SER A 72 -3.37 2.79 15.39
C SER A 72 -2.40 1.86 14.65
N ALA A 73 -2.66 0.55 14.67
CA ALA A 73 -1.71 -0.44 14.17
C ALA A 73 -1.29 -0.19 12.72
N GLY A 74 -2.24 0.15 11.83
CA GLY A 74 -1.93 0.44 10.44
C GLY A 74 -1.06 1.68 10.27
N PHE A 75 -1.35 2.73 11.02
CA PHE A 75 -0.56 3.97 10.97
C PHE A 75 0.85 3.75 11.55
N ASP A 76 0.96 2.96 12.61
CA ASP A 76 2.26 2.59 13.17
C ASP A 76 3.08 1.80 12.13
N MET A 77 2.41 0.93 11.40
CA MET A 77 3.04 0.16 10.32
C MET A 77 3.61 1.08 9.22
N VAL A 78 2.85 2.13 8.85
CA VAL A 78 3.31 3.11 7.87
C VAL A 78 4.61 3.77 8.32
N GLN A 79 4.69 4.17 9.58
CA GLN A 79 5.89 4.79 10.14
C GLN A 79 7.09 3.85 10.03
N ARG A 80 6.89 2.58 10.36
CA ARG A 80 7.95 1.58 10.31
C ARG A 80 8.39 1.29 8.88
N LEU A 81 7.46 1.22 7.94
CA LEU A 81 7.78 1.04 6.52
C LEU A 81 8.62 2.20 5.99
N ARG A 82 8.26 3.42 6.36
CA ARG A 82 8.98 4.62 5.93
C ARG A 82 10.39 4.72 6.51
N ALA A 83 10.64 4.04 7.62
CA ALA A 83 11.97 4.00 8.24
C ALA A 83 12.91 2.97 7.59
N LEU A 84 12.41 2.12 6.71
CA LEU A 84 13.23 1.15 6.01
C LEU A 84 14.18 1.86 5.05
N ARG A 85 15.36 1.28 4.86
CA ARG A 85 16.38 1.83 3.97
C ARG A 85 15.86 2.01 2.54
N GLU A 86 15.12 1.02 2.04
CA GLU A 86 14.46 1.07 0.74
C GLU A 86 12.95 1.06 0.94
N ALA A 87 12.45 2.18 1.48
CA ALA A 87 11.05 2.30 1.82
C ALA A 87 10.16 2.25 0.58
N PRO A 88 9.08 1.46 0.58
CA PRO A 88 8.11 1.48 -0.51
C PRO A 88 7.29 2.76 -0.48
N ALA A 89 6.66 3.10 -1.61
CA ALA A 89 5.58 4.07 -1.61
C ALA A 89 4.41 3.45 -0.86
N VAL A 90 3.77 4.20 0.04
CA VAL A 90 2.69 3.68 0.88
C VAL A 90 1.35 4.23 0.42
N VAL A 91 0.39 3.35 0.20
CA VAL A 91 -1.00 3.69 -0.10
C VAL A 91 -1.86 3.12 1.02
N LEU A 92 -2.59 3.98 1.71
CA LEU A 92 -3.52 3.55 2.74
C LEU A 92 -4.83 3.12 2.12
N THR A 93 -5.48 2.13 2.71
CA THR A 93 -6.83 1.72 2.32
C THR A 93 -7.66 1.43 3.56
N SER A 94 -8.97 1.55 3.44
CA SER A 94 -9.91 1.20 4.51
C SER A 94 -11.29 0.96 3.94
N SER A 95 -12.07 0.12 4.62
CA SER A 95 -13.50 -0.02 4.35
C SER A 95 -14.33 1.05 5.07
N ALA A 96 -13.72 1.80 5.99
CA ALA A 96 -14.40 2.90 6.70
C ALA A 96 -14.46 4.14 5.82
N ASP A 97 -15.42 5.02 6.14
CA ASP A 97 -15.52 6.32 5.47
C ASP A 97 -14.27 7.16 5.80
N PRO A 98 -13.59 7.75 4.80
CA PRO A 98 -12.43 8.60 5.05
C PRO A 98 -12.69 9.70 6.09
N ALA A 99 -13.91 10.22 6.16
CA ALA A 99 -14.27 11.25 7.13
C ALA A 99 -14.08 10.81 8.59
N GLU A 100 -14.14 9.51 8.87
CA GLU A 100 -13.96 8.99 10.21
C GLU A 100 -12.53 9.11 10.72
N PHE A 101 -11.58 9.29 9.82
CA PHE A 101 -10.16 9.45 10.18
C PHE A 101 -9.78 10.89 10.53
N GLY A 102 -10.58 11.87 10.09
CA GLY A 102 -10.25 13.28 10.29
C GLY A 102 -8.88 13.61 9.70
N ALA A 103 -8.07 14.35 10.44
CA ALA A 103 -6.75 14.79 10.01
C ALA A 103 -5.72 13.66 9.90
N ARG A 104 -6.03 12.47 10.38
CA ARG A 104 -5.07 11.34 10.35
C ARG A 104 -4.72 10.91 8.93
N LEU A 105 -5.55 11.23 7.93
CA LEU A 105 -5.23 10.93 6.53
C LEU A 105 -4.42 12.03 5.85
N ASP A 106 -4.25 13.18 6.50
CA ASP A 106 -3.51 14.30 5.89
C ASP A 106 -2.07 13.89 5.59
N GLY A 107 -1.62 14.22 4.39
CA GLY A 107 -0.28 13.87 3.94
C GLY A 107 -0.10 12.43 3.51
N HIS A 108 -1.17 11.61 3.53
CA HIS A 108 -1.14 10.23 3.09
C HIS A 108 -1.88 10.05 1.77
N SER A 109 -1.42 9.10 0.96
CA SER A 109 -2.17 8.64 -0.20
C SER A 109 -3.19 7.60 0.28
N PHE A 110 -4.44 7.75 -0.14
CA PHE A 110 -5.53 6.91 0.32
C PHE A 110 -6.43 6.48 -0.83
N VAL A 111 -6.81 5.20 -0.84
CA VAL A 111 -7.79 4.65 -1.77
C VAL A 111 -8.80 3.85 -0.94
N ALA A 112 -10.09 4.18 -1.06
CA ALA A 112 -11.14 3.41 -0.41
C ALA A 112 -11.06 1.95 -0.87
N LYS A 113 -11.28 1.00 0.04
CA LYS A 113 -11.14 -0.43 -0.26
C LYS A 113 -12.03 -0.85 -1.43
N ALA A 114 -13.24 -0.31 -1.51
CA ALA A 114 -14.16 -0.60 -2.61
C ALA A 114 -13.69 -0.06 -3.97
N CYS A 115 -12.73 0.85 -3.97
CA CYS A 115 -12.19 1.49 -5.18
C CYS A 115 -10.80 0.97 -5.56
N LEU A 116 -10.29 -0.03 -4.86
CA LEU A 116 -8.96 -0.58 -5.15
C LEU A 116 -8.96 -1.21 -6.54
N CYS A 117 -8.08 -0.67 -7.40
CA CYS A 117 -7.84 -1.18 -8.74
C CYS A 117 -6.45 -0.68 -9.16
N ALA A 118 -5.94 -1.23 -10.25
CA ALA A 118 -4.60 -0.87 -10.74
C ALA A 118 -4.47 0.65 -10.96
N GLN A 119 -5.47 1.29 -11.58
CA GLN A 119 -5.42 2.71 -11.89
C GLN A 119 -5.41 3.57 -10.62
N ALA A 120 -6.29 3.25 -9.65
CA ALA A 120 -6.36 4.01 -8.40
C ALA A 120 -5.07 3.89 -7.59
N ILE A 121 -4.49 2.69 -7.53
CA ILE A 121 -3.23 2.45 -6.83
C ILE A 121 -2.10 3.19 -7.53
N SER A 122 -2.05 3.17 -8.86
CA SER A 122 -1.03 3.85 -9.63
C SER A 122 -1.06 5.36 -9.37
N ASN A 123 -2.23 5.98 -9.38
CA ASN A 123 -2.39 7.40 -9.11
C ASN A 123 -1.95 7.75 -7.68
N SER A 124 -2.39 6.98 -6.69
CA SER A 124 -2.03 7.19 -5.29
C SER A 124 -0.55 6.93 -5.03
N ALA A 125 0.02 5.89 -5.64
CA ALA A 125 1.44 5.58 -5.49
C ALA A 125 2.31 6.68 -6.07
N GLY A 126 1.89 7.31 -7.17
CA GLY A 126 2.57 8.47 -7.73
C GLY A 126 2.61 9.63 -6.75
N GLN A 127 1.50 9.91 -6.08
CA GLN A 127 1.42 10.93 -5.03
C GLN A 127 2.31 10.57 -3.83
N ALA A 128 2.27 9.32 -3.40
CA ALA A 128 3.10 8.85 -2.28
C ALA A 128 4.59 8.97 -2.59
N ALA A 129 5.02 8.65 -3.81
CA ALA A 129 6.40 8.82 -4.25
C ALA A 129 6.80 10.30 -4.25
N GLY A 130 5.89 11.19 -4.64
CA GLY A 130 6.11 12.63 -4.57
C GLY A 130 6.31 13.12 -3.14
N HIS A 131 5.48 12.68 -2.21
CA HIS A 131 5.61 12.99 -0.78
C HIS A 131 6.93 12.48 -0.22
N ARG A 132 7.33 11.28 -0.59
CA ARG A 132 8.55 10.66 -0.09
C ARG A 132 9.82 11.41 -0.50
N ARG A 133 9.78 12.10 -1.63
CA ARG A 133 10.90 12.88 -2.14
C ARG A 133 11.07 14.23 -1.45
N ARG A 134 10.08 14.64 -0.70
CA ARG A 134 10.13 15.87 0.08
C ARG A 134 10.72 15.64 1.45
#